data_23f9964643a09a11f4d64dc1242851a2
#
_entry.id   23f9964643a09a11f4d64dc1242851a2
#
_cell.length_a   1.000
_cell.length_b   1.000
_cell.length_c   1.000
_cell.angle_alpha   90.00
_cell.angle_beta   90.00
_cell.angle_gamma   90.00
#
_symmetry.space_group_name_H-M   'P 1'
#
loop_
_entity.id
_entity.type
_entity.pdbx_description
1 polymer ?
#
loop_
_entity_poly.entity_id
_entity_poly.type
_entity_poly.pdbx_seq_one_letter_code
_entity_poly.pdbx_strand_id
1 'polypeptide(L)'
;MSRMSWRDRTLRLGFTLIELLAVITIIGIMIALLLPAVQQTREAARRTSCKNNLKQIGLALQLYHDTWQTLPPGWLARDPATGRADPEGEPGWGWAARILPFLEQDPLFNQLVHLELPITDPQNDWARATVLSVYLCPTDSHNHQWVLEDESTGVPITELPTSNYAGVFGTFDIEDNPGRGDGVFFFQSRVRVADIHDG
;
A
#
# COMPACT_ATOMS: atom_id res chain seq x y z
N MET A 1 77.25 -35.78 -10.54
CA MET A 1 76.17 -35.38 -9.64
C MET A 1 74.90 -35.22 -10.43
N SER A 2 74.07 -36.27 -10.45
CA SER A 2 72.82 -36.36 -11.20
C SER A 2 71.66 -35.90 -10.34
N ARG A 3 70.97 -34.80 -10.72
CA ARG A 3 69.76 -34.31 -10.04
C ARG A 3 68.56 -35.15 -10.57
N MET A 4 68.01 -35.95 -9.67
CA MET A 4 66.80 -36.74 -9.92
C MET A 4 65.61 -35.79 -9.72
N SER A 5 64.92 -35.45 -10.82
CA SER A 5 63.72 -34.66 -10.84
C SER A 5 62.52 -35.55 -10.54
N TRP A 6 61.90 -35.39 -9.39
CA TRP A 6 60.61 -36.00 -9.05
C TRP A 6 59.50 -35.26 -9.80
N ARG A 7 58.95 -35.85 -10.83
CA ARG A 7 57.69 -35.41 -11.44
C ARG A 7 56.54 -35.92 -10.59
N ASP A 8 55.95 -35.04 -9.78
CA ASP A 8 54.66 -35.29 -9.17
C ASP A 8 53.60 -35.55 -10.23
N ARG A 9 53.26 -36.82 -10.44
CA ARG A 9 52.08 -37.21 -11.20
C ARG A 9 50.86 -37.04 -10.30
N THR A 10 50.28 -35.87 -10.29
CA THR A 10 48.93 -35.70 -9.79
C THR A 10 47.98 -36.54 -10.61
N LEU A 11 47.49 -37.65 -10.04
CA LEU A 11 46.44 -38.47 -10.62
C LEU A 11 45.20 -37.57 -10.81
N ARG A 12 44.96 -37.15 -12.04
CA ARG A 12 43.69 -36.51 -12.39
C ARG A 12 42.65 -37.63 -12.40
N LEU A 13 41.84 -37.70 -11.32
CA LEU A 13 40.67 -38.55 -11.28
C LEU A 13 39.70 -38.03 -12.34
N GLY A 14 39.50 -38.81 -13.39
CA GLY A 14 38.55 -38.51 -14.46
C GLY A 14 37.13 -38.71 -13.91
N PHE A 15 36.26 -37.71 -14.11
CA PHE A 15 34.85 -37.80 -13.74
C PHE A 15 34.11 -38.66 -14.76
N THR A 16 33.34 -39.63 -14.31
CA THR A 16 32.54 -40.48 -15.18
C THR A 16 31.26 -39.79 -15.63
N LEU A 17 30.76 -40.09 -16.83
CA LEU A 17 29.50 -39.52 -17.35
C LEU A 17 28.32 -39.88 -16.45
N ILE A 18 28.31 -41.05 -15.83
CA ILE A 18 27.24 -41.48 -14.92
C ILE A 18 27.23 -40.69 -13.60
N GLU A 19 28.42 -40.36 -13.08
CA GLU A 19 28.53 -39.51 -11.87
C GLU A 19 28.00 -38.12 -12.16
N LEU A 20 28.32 -37.54 -13.33
CA LEU A 20 27.76 -36.24 -13.72
C LEU A 20 26.23 -36.32 -13.87
N LEU A 21 25.72 -37.36 -14.56
CA LEU A 21 24.28 -37.54 -14.75
C LEU A 21 23.53 -37.70 -13.43
N ALA A 22 24.07 -38.46 -12.48
CA ALA A 22 23.47 -38.64 -11.17
C ALA A 22 23.37 -37.32 -10.40
N VAL A 23 24.42 -36.49 -10.44
CA VAL A 23 24.44 -35.19 -9.75
C VAL A 23 23.39 -34.23 -10.32
N ILE A 24 23.34 -34.06 -11.66
CA ILE A 24 22.36 -33.16 -12.28
C ILE A 24 20.93 -33.64 -12.05
N THR A 25 20.68 -34.95 -11.98
CA THR A 25 19.35 -35.50 -11.69
C THR A 25 18.93 -35.19 -10.28
N ILE A 26 19.82 -35.37 -9.28
CA ILE A 26 19.53 -35.04 -7.88
C ILE A 26 19.27 -33.53 -7.73
N ILE A 27 20.10 -32.68 -8.32
CA ILE A 27 19.91 -31.23 -8.31
C ILE A 27 18.58 -30.86 -8.97
N GLY A 28 18.24 -31.47 -10.10
CA GLY A 28 16.96 -31.24 -10.79
C GLY A 28 15.74 -31.56 -9.91
N ILE A 29 15.79 -32.70 -9.23
CA ILE A 29 14.72 -33.10 -8.28
C ILE A 29 14.61 -32.10 -7.10
N MET A 30 15.75 -31.71 -6.52
CA MET A 30 15.76 -30.73 -5.43
C MET A 30 15.16 -29.38 -5.84
N ILE A 31 15.55 -28.86 -7.00
CA ILE A 31 15.01 -27.58 -7.53
C ILE A 31 13.51 -27.72 -7.81
N ALA A 32 13.06 -28.83 -8.38
CA ALA A 32 11.65 -29.05 -8.69
C ALA A 32 10.76 -29.07 -7.42
N LEU A 33 11.28 -29.53 -6.29
CA LEU A 33 10.57 -29.52 -5.01
C LEU A 33 10.68 -28.18 -4.28
N LEU A 34 11.82 -27.48 -4.39
CA LEU A 34 12.06 -26.23 -3.69
C LEU A 34 11.34 -25.03 -4.33
N LEU A 35 11.23 -24.99 -5.67
CA LEU A 35 10.67 -23.85 -6.37
C LEU A 35 9.22 -23.55 -5.96
N PRO A 36 8.27 -24.49 -5.94
CA PRO A 36 6.91 -24.22 -5.49
C PRO A 36 6.85 -23.87 -3.99
N ALA A 37 7.67 -24.49 -3.15
CA ALA A 37 7.71 -24.19 -1.73
C ALA A 37 8.17 -22.75 -1.43
N VAL A 38 9.21 -22.28 -2.14
CA VAL A 38 9.70 -20.90 -2.02
C VAL A 38 8.65 -19.90 -2.49
N GLN A 39 7.92 -20.16 -3.56
CA GLN A 39 6.85 -19.28 -4.05
C GLN A 39 5.70 -19.18 -3.05
N GLN A 40 5.26 -20.30 -2.47
CA GLN A 40 4.23 -20.32 -1.42
C GLN A 40 4.67 -19.53 -0.18
N THR A 41 5.92 -19.70 0.25
CA THR A 41 6.47 -18.99 1.41
C THR A 41 6.53 -17.48 1.15
N ARG A 42 6.96 -17.05 -0.04
CA ARG A 42 6.97 -15.64 -0.43
C ARG A 42 5.57 -15.03 -0.42
N GLU A 43 4.59 -15.76 -0.95
CA GLU A 43 3.20 -15.28 -0.95
C GLU A 43 2.61 -15.21 0.46
N ALA A 44 2.89 -16.19 1.31
CA ALA A 44 2.49 -16.15 2.72
C ALA A 44 3.12 -14.96 3.45
N ALA A 45 4.39 -14.64 3.16
CA ALA A 45 5.06 -13.47 3.72
C ALA A 45 4.41 -12.15 3.25
N ARG A 46 4.09 -12.02 1.95
CA ARG A 46 3.37 -10.85 1.42
C ARG A 46 2.00 -10.66 2.10
N ARG A 47 1.21 -11.73 2.22
CA ARG A 47 -0.09 -11.67 2.91
C ARG A 47 0.04 -11.28 4.39
N THR A 48 1.11 -11.74 5.05
CA THR A 48 1.39 -11.33 6.43
C THR A 48 1.71 -9.84 6.51
N SER A 49 2.47 -9.30 5.57
CA SER A 49 2.74 -7.86 5.48
C SER A 49 1.45 -7.04 5.27
N CYS A 50 0.56 -7.46 4.36
CA CYS A 50 -0.72 -6.79 4.15
C CYS A 50 -1.59 -6.78 5.43
N LYS A 51 -1.63 -7.89 6.18
CA LYS A 51 -2.33 -7.95 7.48
C LYS A 51 -1.70 -7.03 8.52
N ASN A 52 -0.39 -6.90 8.53
CA ASN A 52 0.31 -6.00 9.44
C ASN A 52 0.03 -4.53 9.10
N ASN A 53 0.02 -4.16 7.82
CA ASN A 53 -0.38 -2.83 7.38
C ASN A 53 -1.81 -2.50 7.84
N LEU A 54 -2.76 -3.42 7.64
CA LEU A 54 -4.13 -3.24 8.09
C LEU A 54 -4.23 -3.07 9.62
N LYS A 55 -3.41 -3.81 10.39
CA LYS A 55 -3.33 -3.61 11.85
C LYS A 55 -2.78 -2.25 12.23
N GLN A 56 -1.76 -1.74 11.53
CA GLN A 56 -1.21 -0.41 11.76
C GLN A 56 -2.25 0.68 11.46
N ILE A 57 -2.95 0.56 10.34
CA ILE A 57 -4.05 1.46 9.99
C ILE A 57 -5.16 1.41 11.06
N GLY A 58 -5.57 0.22 11.49
CA GLY A 58 -6.57 0.06 12.54
C GLY A 58 -6.14 0.67 13.87
N LEU A 59 -4.87 0.50 14.26
CA LEU A 59 -4.32 1.14 15.46
C LEU A 59 -4.31 2.67 15.33
N ALA A 60 -3.90 3.20 14.18
CA ALA A 60 -3.90 4.64 13.91
C ALA A 60 -5.32 5.24 13.99
N LEU A 61 -6.34 4.52 13.49
CA LEU A 61 -7.74 4.92 13.62
C LEU A 61 -8.21 4.92 15.07
N GLN A 62 -7.78 3.96 15.89
CA GLN A 62 -8.08 3.95 17.33
C GLN A 62 -7.40 5.13 18.05
N LEU A 63 -6.12 5.39 17.77
CA LEU A 63 -5.40 6.53 18.34
C LEU A 63 -6.02 7.87 17.92
N TYR A 64 -6.46 7.99 16.67
CA TYR A 64 -7.23 9.14 16.22
C TYR A 64 -8.53 9.29 17.02
N HIS A 65 -9.28 8.20 17.19
CA HIS A 65 -10.52 8.19 17.96
C HIS A 65 -10.28 8.56 19.43
N ASP A 66 -9.22 8.06 20.05
CA ASP A 66 -8.88 8.40 21.44
C ASP A 66 -8.58 9.89 21.60
N THR A 67 -7.97 10.50 20.58
CA THR A 67 -7.65 11.93 20.58
C THR A 67 -8.86 12.82 20.30
N TRP A 68 -9.66 12.46 19.31
CA TRP A 68 -10.75 13.29 18.78
C TRP A 68 -12.15 12.83 19.16
N GLN A 69 -12.27 11.69 19.87
CA GLN A 69 -13.51 11.04 20.30
C GLN A 69 -14.47 10.66 19.14
N THR A 70 -13.94 10.64 17.92
CA THR A 70 -14.62 10.20 16.70
C THR A 70 -13.60 9.58 15.76
N LEU A 71 -14.03 8.72 14.85
CA LEU A 71 -13.22 8.30 13.71
C LEU A 71 -13.02 9.49 12.75
N PRO A 72 -11.96 9.49 11.93
CA PRO A 72 -11.76 10.55 10.95
C PRO A 72 -12.92 10.56 9.95
N PRO A 73 -13.33 11.74 9.46
CA PRO A 73 -14.30 11.82 8.37
C PRO A 73 -13.77 11.13 7.13
N GLY A 74 -14.64 10.47 6.38
CA GLY A 74 -14.25 9.78 5.15
C GLY A 74 -13.57 10.73 4.17
N TRP A 75 -14.18 11.91 3.99
CA TRP A 75 -13.65 12.97 3.13
C TRP A 75 -14.35 14.31 3.44
N LEU A 76 -13.80 15.42 2.89
CA LEU A 76 -14.28 16.78 3.18
C LEU A 76 -14.51 17.63 1.93
N ALA A 77 -14.41 17.03 0.74
CA ALA A 77 -14.49 17.79 -0.49
C ALA A 77 -15.89 18.37 -0.73
N ARG A 78 -15.92 19.57 -1.28
CA ARG A 78 -17.12 20.32 -1.62
C ARG A 78 -16.97 20.96 -2.98
N ASP A 79 -18.06 21.07 -3.69
CA ASP A 79 -18.15 21.97 -4.84
C ASP A 79 -17.89 23.41 -4.40
N PRO A 80 -16.87 24.08 -4.92
CA PRO A 80 -16.54 25.47 -4.53
C PRO A 80 -17.65 26.48 -4.81
N ALA A 81 -18.49 26.23 -5.83
CA ALA A 81 -19.57 27.15 -6.22
C ALA A 81 -20.81 27.01 -5.35
N THR A 82 -21.17 25.79 -4.96
CA THR A 82 -22.42 25.50 -4.23
C THR A 82 -22.21 25.20 -2.75
N GLY A 83 -20.98 24.84 -2.35
CA GLY A 83 -20.63 24.42 -1.01
C GLY A 83 -21.20 23.06 -0.60
N ARG A 84 -21.82 22.34 -1.54
CA ARG A 84 -22.36 21.00 -1.31
C ARG A 84 -21.26 19.95 -1.32
N ALA A 85 -21.55 18.80 -0.68
CA ALA A 85 -20.68 17.64 -0.76
C ALA A 85 -20.51 17.23 -2.23
N ASP A 86 -19.25 17.07 -2.65
CA ASP A 86 -18.88 16.71 -4.00
C ASP A 86 -17.65 15.82 -3.94
N PRO A 87 -17.68 14.57 -4.44
CA PRO A 87 -16.53 13.67 -4.45
C PRO A 87 -15.34 14.23 -5.20
N GLU A 88 -15.56 15.05 -6.21
CA GLU A 88 -14.55 15.72 -7.03
C GLU A 88 -14.18 17.10 -6.54
N GLY A 89 -14.85 17.58 -5.50
CA GLY A 89 -14.69 18.93 -4.98
C GLY A 89 -13.41 19.13 -4.17
N GLU A 90 -13.26 20.34 -3.64
CA GLU A 90 -12.09 20.73 -2.84
C GLU A 90 -12.38 20.66 -1.32
N PRO A 91 -11.33 20.41 -0.50
CA PRO A 91 -9.90 20.24 -0.82
C PRO A 91 -9.49 18.81 -1.23
N GLY A 92 -10.39 17.83 -1.29
CA GLY A 92 -10.12 16.48 -1.84
C GLY A 92 -9.40 15.50 -0.89
N TRP A 93 -9.12 15.87 0.37
CA TRP A 93 -8.44 15.00 1.32
C TRP A 93 -9.37 14.00 1.99
N GLY A 94 -8.97 12.73 1.96
CA GLY A 94 -9.67 11.63 2.62
C GLY A 94 -9.17 11.31 4.04
N TRP A 95 -9.80 10.32 4.66
CA TRP A 95 -9.49 9.83 6.01
C TRP A 95 -8.02 9.42 6.18
N ALA A 96 -7.41 8.87 5.13
CA ALA A 96 -6.03 8.37 5.17
C ALA A 96 -5.01 9.48 5.48
N ALA A 97 -5.21 10.69 4.97
CA ALA A 97 -4.33 11.82 5.28
C ALA A 97 -4.41 12.22 6.77
N ARG A 98 -5.57 12.07 7.40
CA ARG A 98 -5.81 12.50 8.78
C ARG A 98 -5.20 11.57 9.84
N ILE A 99 -4.92 10.32 9.48
CA ILE A 99 -4.29 9.36 10.40
C ILE A 99 -2.77 9.31 10.26
N LEU A 100 -2.16 10.08 9.36
CA LEU A 100 -0.70 10.11 9.16
C LEU A 100 0.09 10.37 10.46
N PRO A 101 -0.32 11.30 11.36
CA PRO A 101 0.38 11.49 12.64
C PRO A 101 0.43 10.23 13.50
N PHE A 102 -0.58 9.38 13.40
CA PHE A 102 -0.68 8.13 14.15
C PHE A 102 -0.04 6.92 13.45
N LEU A 103 0.54 7.12 12.27
CA LEU A 103 1.30 6.15 11.47
C LEU A 103 2.80 6.45 11.46
N GLU A 104 3.31 7.17 12.45
CA GLU A 104 4.72 7.63 12.51
C GLU A 104 5.13 8.51 11.31
N GLN A 105 4.14 9.18 10.69
CA GLN A 105 4.34 10.09 9.57
C GLN A 105 4.17 11.57 9.96
N ASP A 106 4.48 11.91 11.21
CA ASP A 106 4.42 13.29 11.73
C ASP A 106 5.19 14.31 10.88
N PRO A 107 6.43 14.02 10.42
CA PRO A 107 7.16 14.97 9.60
C PRO A 107 6.47 15.24 8.25
N LEU A 108 5.91 14.21 7.62
CA LEU A 108 5.14 14.37 6.37
C LEU A 108 3.90 15.22 6.62
N PHE A 109 3.13 14.87 7.65
CA PHE A 109 1.88 15.57 7.95
C PHE A 109 2.10 17.04 8.31
N ASN A 110 3.01 17.33 9.25
CA ASN A 110 3.20 18.67 9.79
C ASN A 110 3.93 19.62 8.85
N GLN A 111 4.72 19.10 7.89
CA GLN A 111 5.55 19.93 7.03
C GLN A 111 5.06 20.03 5.59
N LEU A 112 4.33 19.03 5.11
CA LEU A 112 4.01 18.90 3.70
C LEU A 112 2.52 18.78 3.39
N VAL A 113 1.68 18.42 4.38
CA VAL A 113 0.24 18.26 4.17
C VAL A 113 -0.50 19.51 4.63
N HIS A 114 -1.04 20.23 3.68
CA HIS A 114 -1.88 21.41 3.92
C HIS A 114 -3.34 21.03 3.66
N LEU A 115 -4.03 20.50 4.68
CA LEU A 115 -5.40 19.99 4.57
C LEU A 115 -6.44 21.06 4.21
N GLU A 116 -6.12 22.34 4.43
CA GLU A 116 -6.94 23.51 4.10
C GLU A 116 -6.87 23.91 2.63
N LEU A 117 -5.83 23.44 1.92
CA LEU A 117 -5.64 23.68 0.51
C LEU A 117 -6.09 22.50 -0.33
N PRO A 118 -6.48 22.72 -1.59
CA PRO A 118 -6.76 21.63 -2.52
C PRO A 118 -5.61 20.63 -2.61
N ILE A 119 -5.94 19.36 -2.75
CA ILE A 119 -4.93 18.33 -2.97
C ILE A 119 -4.07 18.61 -4.21
N THR A 120 -4.61 19.35 -5.17
CA THR A 120 -3.95 19.77 -6.40
C THR A 120 -3.07 21.01 -6.23
N ASP A 121 -3.11 21.69 -5.07
CA ASP A 121 -2.29 22.87 -4.81
C ASP A 121 -0.79 22.51 -4.85
N PRO A 122 0.08 23.34 -5.47
CA PRO A 122 1.52 23.10 -5.54
C PRO A 122 2.20 22.91 -4.19
N GLN A 123 1.67 23.48 -3.11
CA GLN A 123 2.21 23.29 -1.76
C GLN A 123 2.04 21.84 -1.27
N ASN A 124 1.07 21.11 -1.83
CA ASN A 124 0.82 19.70 -1.54
C ASN A 124 1.55 18.73 -2.48
N ASP A 125 2.36 19.20 -3.45
CA ASP A 125 3.02 18.33 -4.43
C ASP A 125 3.87 17.24 -3.79
N TRP A 126 4.68 17.59 -2.80
CA TRP A 126 5.52 16.61 -2.10
C TRP A 126 4.72 15.59 -1.28
N ALA A 127 3.68 16.04 -0.59
CA ALA A 127 2.78 15.15 0.16
C ALA A 127 2.07 14.20 -0.80
N ARG A 128 1.54 14.73 -1.89
CA ARG A 128 0.82 14.02 -2.93
C ARG A 128 1.69 13.01 -3.68
N ALA A 129 2.98 13.32 -3.91
CA ALA A 129 3.90 12.41 -4.58
C ALA A 129 4.45 11.30 -3.66
N THR A 130 4.23 11.40 -2.35
CA THR A 130 4.82 10.46 -1.38
C THR A 130 4.04 9.17 -1.32
N VAL A 131 4.65 8.08 -1.77
CA VAL A 131 4.09 6.73 -1.69
C VAL A 131 4.40 6.14 -0.30
N LEU A 132 3.37 5.80 0.45
CA LEU A 132 3.49 5.23 1.79
C LEU A 132 3.28 3.72 1.77
N SER A 133 4.30 2.96 2.16
CA SER A 133 4.27 1.49 2.15
C SER A 133 3.18 0.90 3.03
N VAL A 134 2.74 1.61 4.07
CA VAL A 134 1.65 1.18 4.95
C VAL A 134 0.30 1.11 4.22
N TYR A 135 0.12 1.90 3.16
CA TYR A 135 -1.09 1.87 2.33
C TYR A 135 -0.99 0.91 1.14
N LEU A 136 0.14 0.25 0.96
CA LEU A 136 0.36 -0.69 -0.14
C LEU A 136 0.38 -2.14 0.35
N CYS A 137 -0.37 -2.99 -0.31
CA CYS A 137 -0.32 -4.43 -0.06
C CYS A 137 0.69 -5.08 -1.01
N PRO A 138 1.78 -5.73 -0.52
CA PRO A 138 2.80 -6.34 -1.38
C PRO A 138 2.32 -7.49 -2.28
N THR A 139 1.09 -7.95 -2.11
CA THR A 139 0.48 -8.92 -3.04
C THR A 139 -0.09 -8.23 -4.29
N ASP A 140 -0.31 -6.92 -4.22
CA ASP A 140 -0.71 -6.12 -5.37
C ASP A 140 0.53 -5.73 -6.19
N SER A 141 0.53 -6.04 -7.47
CA SER A 141 1.61 -5.77 -8.40
C SER A 141 1.34 -4.58 -9.32
N HIS A 142 0.26 -3.84 -9.08
CA HIS A 142 -0.09 -2.68 -9.89
C HIS A 142 0.82 -1.48 -9.62
N ASN A 143 0.76 -0.52 -10.51
CA ASN A 143 1.48 0.74 -10.34
C ASN A 143 1.03 1.44 -9.04
N HIS A 144 1.97 2.00 -8.30
CA HIS A 144 1.70 2.66 -7.03
C HIS A 144 1.26 4.12 -7.17
N GLN A 145 1.06 4.56 -8.39
CA GLN A 145 0.55 5.88 -8.75
C GLN A 145 -0.47 5.74 -9.87
N TRP A 146 -1.47 6.59 -9.84
CA TRP A 146 -2.47 6.73 -10.89
C TRP A 146 -2.68 8.19 -11.22
N VAL A 147 -3.14 8.46 -12.42
CA VAL A 147 -3.41 9.81 -12.90
C VAL A 147 -4.88 10.12 -12.61
N LEU A 148 -5.11 11.19 -11.87
CA LEU A 148 -6.43 11.77 -11.73
C LEU A 148 -6.70 12.59 -12.99
N GLU A 149 -7.77 12.28 -13.69
CA GLU A 149 -8.21 12.97 -14.89
C GLU A 149 -9.53 13.68 -14.63
N ASP A 150 -9.76 14.78 -15.30
CA ASP A 150 -11.06 15.45 -15.34
C ASP A 150 -12.07 14.56 -16.09
N GLU A 151 -13.15 14.19 -15.47
CA GLU A 151 -14.13 13.25 -16.04
C GLU A 151 -14.79 13.77 -17.31
N SER A 152 -14.94 15.08 -17.42
CA SER A 152 -15.62 15.70 -18.57
C SER A 152 -14.73 15.86 -19.79
N THR A 153 -13.43 16.05 -19.59
CA THR A 153 -12.46 16.37 -20.65
C THR A 153 -11.42 15.27 -20.87
N GLY A 154 -11.23 14.36 -19.92
CA GLY A 154 -10.17 13.35 -19.93
C GLY A 154 -8.76 13.95 -19.81
N VAL A 155 -8.65 15.21 -19.39
CA VAL A 155 -7.36 15.89 -19.23
C VAL A 155 -6.74 15.50 -17.89
N PRO A 156 -5.46 15.05 -17.86
CA PRO A 156 -4.76 14.78 -16.61
C PRO A 156 -4.70 16.01 -15.71
N ILE A 157 -5.14 15.86 -14.45
CA ILE A 157 -5.09 16.90 -13.42
C ILE A 157 -3.80 16.73 -12.59
N THR A 158 -3.57 15.53 -12.06
CA THR A 158 -2.42 15.25 -11.21
C THR A 158 -2.19 13.77 -11.04
N GLU A 159 -0.99 13.37 -10.57
CA GLU A 159 -0.68 12.01 -10.14
C GLU A 159 -0.91 11.85 -8.64
N LEU A 160 -1.53 10.75 -8.26
CA LEU A 160 -1.82 10.39 -6.87
C LEU A 160 -1.25 9.01 -6.54
N PRO A 161 -0.73 8.80 -5.32
CA PRO A 161 -0.36 7.46 -4.87
C PRO A 161 -1.62 6.61 -4.65
N THR A 162 -1.50 5.33 -4.96
CA THR A 162 -2.57 4.36 -4.74
C THR A 162 -2.63 3.89 -3.29
N SER A 163 -3.82 3.47 -2.85
CA SER A 163 -4.01 2.72 -1.61
C SER A 163 -4.77 1.44 -1.88
N ASN A 164 -4.31 0.33 -1.29
CA ASN A 164 -5.02 -0.94 -1.33
C ASN A 164 -6.03 -1.09 -0.19
N TYR A 165 -6.16 -0.08 0.66
CA TYR A 165 -7.07 -0.08 1.80
C TYR A 165 -8.09 1.04 1.62
N ALA A 166 -9.36 0.66 1.47
CA ALA A 166 -10.47 1.58 1.30
C ALA A 166 -11.28 1.71 2.58
N GLY A 167 -11.80 2.90 2.83
CA GLY A 167 -12.81 3.13 3.86
C GLY A 167 -14.21 2.82 3.32
N VAL A 168 -15.06 2.23 4.15
CA VAL A 168 -16.43 1.90 3.75
C VAL A 168 -17.32 3.14 3.85
N PHE A 169 -17.77 3.64 2.71
CA PHE A 169 -18.71 4.76 2.61
C PHE A 169 -20.13 4.32 3.01
N GLY A 170 -20.56 3.18 2.54
CA GLY A 170 -21.89 2.63 2.80
C GLY A 170 -22.34 1.65 1.74
N THR A 171 -23.65 1.44 1.70
CA THR A 171 -24.33 0.55 0.73
C THR A 171 -24.81 1.28 -0.53
N PHE A 172 -24.77 2.61 -0.52
CA PHE A 172 -25.15 3.48 -1.63
C PHE A 172 -23.95 3.89 -2.47
N ASP A 173 -24.23 4.32 -3.70
CA ASP A 173 -23.20 4.94 -4.52
C ASP A 173 -22.87 6.36 -4.00
N ILE A 174 -21.58 6.70 -3.96
CA ILE A 174 -21.11 8.01 -3.53
C ILE A 174 -21.56 9.11 -4.49
N GLU A 175 -21.69 8.81 -5.77
CA GLU A 175 -22.12 9.75 -6.80
C GLU A 175 -23.60 10.11 -6.66
N ASP A 176 -24.45 9.13 -6.30
CA ASP A 176 -25.88 9.36 -6.12
C ASP A 176 -26.19 10.20 -4.88
N ASN A 177 -25.42 10.05 -3.81
CA ASN A 177 -25.66 10.75 -2.55
C ASN A 177 -24.35 11.10 -1.79
N PRO A 178 -23.53 11.98 -2.32
CA PRO A 178 -22.20 12.24 -1.78
C PRO A 178 -22.20 12.76 -0.33
N GLY A 179 -23.25 13.44 0.07
CA GLY A 179 -23.36 14.02 1.42
C GLY A 179 -23.74 13.04 2.53
N ARG A 180 -24.14 11.79 2.19
CA ARG A 180 -24.76 10.91 3.19
C ARG A 180 -24.46 9.44 2.92
N GLY A 181 -23.54 8.87 3.69
CA GLY A 181 -23.27 7.43 3.71
C GLY A 181 -23.86 6.76 4.95
N ASP A 182 -24.11 5.46 4.88
CA ASP A 182 -24.53 4.61 6.00
C ASP A 182 -23.36 3.72 6.52
N GLY A 183 -22.15 3.91 5.99
CA GLY A 183 -20.94 3.31 6.50
C GLY A 183 -20.24 4.19 7.53
N VAL A 184 -18.93 3.98 7.69
CA VAL A 184 -18.10 4.70 8.67
C VAL A 184 -17.46 5.95 8.07
N PHE A 185 -17.02 5.87 6.80
CA PHE A 185 -16.22 6.88 6.14
C PHE A 185 -17.01 7.60 5.05
N PHE A 186 -17.88 8.50 5.43
CA PHE A 186 -18.65 9.35 4.52
C PHE A 186 -18.27 10.84 4.69
N PHE A 187 -18.88 11.69 3.88
CA PHE A 187 -18.65 13.14 3.93
C PHE A 187 -18.91 13.71 5.33
N GLN A 188 -17.89 14.37 5.90
CA GLN A 188 -17.94 14.97 7.24
C GLN A 188 -18.42 14.02 8.35
N SER A 189 -18.24 12.71 8.19
CA SER A 189 -18.67 11.74 9.19
C SER A 189 -18.02 12.02 10.55
N ARG A 190 -18.77 11.74 11.63
CA ARG A 190 -18.34 11.84 13.03
C ARG A 190 -18.78 10.59 13.78
N VAL A 191 -18.42 9.44 13.25
CA VAL A 191 -18.78 8.14 13.80
C VAL A 191 -17.87 7.82 14.98
N ARG A 192 -18.44 7.42 16.10
CA ARG A 192 -17.69 6.88 17.25
C ARG A 192 -17.70 5.35 17.16
N VAL A 193 -16.69 4.71 17.75
CA VAL A 193 -16.68 3.24 17.85
C VAL A 193 -17.95 2.69 18.50
N ALA A 194 -18.51 3.43 19.47
CA ALA A 194 -19.77 3.06 20.13
C ALA A 194 -21.02 3.15 19.24
N ASP A 195 -20.93 3.85 18.11
CA ASP A 195 -22.04 3.98 17.16
C ASP A 195 -22.04 2.85 16.12
N ILE A 196 -21.01 2.01 16.11
CA ILE A 196 -20.90 0.84 15.23
C ILE A 196 -21.54 -0.34 15.95
N HIS A 197 -22.70 -0.75 15.46
CA HIS A 197 -23.42 -1.92 15.99
C HIS A 197 -23.16 -3.10 15.07
N ASP A 198 -22.71 -4.21 15.65
CA ASP A 198 -22.70 -5.49 14.94
C ASP A 198 -24.15 -5.87 14.65
N GLY A 199 -24.47 -5.98 13.36
CA GLY A 199 -25.82 -6.15 12.86
C GLY A 199 -26.61 -7.34 13.42
#